data_7d9dbac5605d4fc6d65fa574c0046e50
#
_entry.id   7d9dbac5605d4fc6d65fa574c0046e50
#
_cell.length_a   1.000
_cell.length_b   1.000
_cell.length_c   1.000
_cell.angle_alpha   90.00
_cell.angle_beta   90.00
_cell.angle_gamma   90.00
#
_symmetry.space_group_name_H-M   'P 1'
#
loop_
_entity.id
_entity.type
_entity.pdbx_description
1 polymer ?
#
loop_
_entity_poly.entity_id
_entity_poly.type
_entity_poly.pdbx_seq_one_letter_code
_entity_poly.pdbx_strand_id
1 'polypeptide(L)'
;MFSIKNIFKKKNDPAQPEKRIDFFKKEYKKSQQKKITAQERRQRLKDYLERAGFEVNAKRIFKIFFNIAVLINLVVSGYLIYYFSVNYGITWGTIVSSIIVLWVFVFILLIFAMWIMFYIAVDLKIFKRKVDIEEVLPDFLQLTASNINAGMTIDKALWFAVRPRFGVLAKEIEVIAKETISGVDLKTALEKFAARYDSIVLKRSVSMINEGVEAGGEIGELLNRIAENIQEQRAMLKEMSANVTTYVIFITFATVAAAPFLFALSGVLIGVVQKLGSTLGSTTNAASTAGIALSFSGTGVTQSDFRIFAVVSLITTSLFSAMMVSTIKKGNIRSGVKYIPIFIIISLTLYVVAQAAAGKLLSLFF
;
A
#
# COMPACT_ATOMS: atom_id res chain seq x y z
N MET A 1 -31.27 15.33 21.76
CA MET A 1 -32.39 16.11 21.20
C MET A 1 -32.22 17.57 21.64
N PHE A 2 -31.20 18.29 21.16
CA PHE A 2 -30.98 19.70 21.50
C PHE A 2 -31.87 20.57 20.62
N SER A 3 -32.74 21.29 21.25
CA SER A 3 -33.94 21.93 20.75
C SER A 3 -33.67 22.99 19.67
N ILE A 4 -34.05 22.67 18.43
CA ILE A 4 -34.17 23.59 17.30
C ILE A 4 -35.00 24.87 17.67
N LYS A 5 -35.88 24.79 18.68
CA LYS A 5 -36.65 25.94 19.21
C LYS A 5 -35.78 27.05 19.79
N ASN A 6 -34.61 26.75 20.37
CA ASN A 6 -33.75 27.79 20.95
C ASN A 6 -32.94 28.58 19.89
N ILE A 7 -32.73 28.00 18.72
CA ILE A 7 -32.07 28.67 17.59
C ILE A 7 -33.03 29.69 16.95
N PHE A 8 -34.35 29.37 16.89
CA PHE A 8 -35.36 30.27 16.33
C PHE A 8 -35.73 31.42 17.25
N LYS A 9 -35.65 31.23 18.58
CA LYS A 9 -35.99 32.28 19.57
C LYS A 9 -34.92 33.39 19.63
N LYS A 10 -33.64 33.06 19.34
CA LYS A 10 -32.55 34.04 19.25
C LYS A 10 -32.53 34.81 17.90
N LYS A 11 -33.38 34.41 16.96
CA LYS A 11 -33.45 34.92 15.58
C LYS A 11 -34.38 36.16 15.44
N ASN A 12 -35.21 36.44 16.43
CA ASN A 12 -36.27 37.47 16.36
C ASN A 12 -36.15 38.58 17.38
N ASP A 13 -34.95 38.93 17.84
CA ASP A 13 -34.74 40.07 18.72
C ASP A 13 -34.49 41.34 17.86
N PRO A 14 -35.43 42.31 17.82
CA PRO A 14 -35.37 43.48 16.96
C PRO A 14 -34.33 44.52 17.40
N ALA A 15 -33.70 44.35 18.57
CA ALA A 15 -32.88 45.38 19.21
C ALA A 15 -31.41 45.47 18.77
N GLN A 16 -30.89 44.55 17.93
CA GLN A 16 -29.49 44.62 17.51
C GLN A 16 -29.25 44.17 16.05
N PRO A 17 -29.54 45.02 15.06
CA PRO A 17 -29.37 44.70 13.64
C PRO A 17 -27.89 44.44 13.24
N GLU A 18 -26.92 45.13 13.86
CA GLU A 18 -25.50 44.99 13.57
C GLU A 18 -24.92 43.58 13.91
N LYS A 19 -25.25 43.04 15.08
CA LYS A 19 -24.81 41.70 15.47
C LYS A 19 -25.37 40.61 14.57
N ARG A 20 -26.53 40.86 13.98
CA ARG A 20 -27.16 39.94 13.03
C ARG A 20 -26.45 39.94 11.67
N ILE A 21 -26.04 41.10 11.19
CA ILE A 21 -25.28 41.26 9.97
C ILE A 21 -23.89 40.57 10.12
N ASP A 22 -23.23 40.74 11.25
CA ASP A 22 -21.95 40.13 11.55
C ASP A 22 -22.03 38.61 11.67
N PHE A 23 -23.10 38.08 12.27
CA PHE A 23 -23.34 36.63 12.32
C PHE A 23 -23.53 36.05 10.92
N PHE A 24 -24.35 36.67 10.07
CA PHE A 24 -24.55 36.23 8.70
C PHE A 24 -23.26 36.36 7.82
N LYS A 25 -22.49 37.43 7.99
CA LYS A 25 -21.18 37.59 7.33
C LYS A 25 -20.21 36.52 7.77
N LYS A 26 -20.17 36.14 9.04
CA LYS A 26 -19.31 35.10 9.61
C LYS A 26 -19.73 33.73 9.12
N GLU A 27 -21.02 33.42 9.06
CA GLU A 27 -21.54 32.16 8.53
C GLU A 27 -21.35 32.04 7.02
N TYR A 28 -21.55 33.13 6.28
CA TYR A 28 -21.29 33.20 4.84
C TYR A 28 -19.79 32.97 4.53
N LYS A 29 -18.88 33.67 5.24
CA LYS A 29 -17.43 33.42 5.11
C LYS A 29 -17.07 31.98 5.44
N LYS A 30 -17.63 31.40 6.49
CA LYS A 30 -17.40 29.99 6.89
C LYS A 30 -17.92 29.01 5.84
N SER A 31 -19.06 29.29 5.23
CA SER A 31 -19.63 28.46 4.15
C SER A 31 -18.83 28.55 2.86
N GLN A 32 -18.33 29.76 2.51
CA GLN A 32 -17.45 29.98 1.37
C GLN A 32 -16.10 29.27 1.57
N GLN A 33 -15.50 29.41 2.75
CA GLN A 33 -14.26 28.73 3.11
C GLN A 33 -14.41 27.21 3.04
N LYS A 34 -15.57 26.67 3.50
CA LYS A 34 -15.88 25.23 3.42
C LYS A 34 -16.06 24.75 1.98
N LYS A 35 -16.65 25.57 1.11
CA LYS A 35 -16.79 25.28 -0.34
C LYS A 35 -15.44 25.31 -1.05
N ILE A 36 -14.59 26.29 -0.78
CA ILE A 36 -13.23 26.40 -1.35
C ILE A 36 -12.40 25.18 -0.94
N THR A 37 -12.37 24.84 0.34
CA THR A 37 -11.65 23.66 0.85
C THR A 37 -12.16 22.35 0.25
N ALA A 38 -13.48 22.24 0.01
CA ALA A 38 -14.07 21.07 -0.64
C ALA A 38 -13.74 20.98 -2.13
N GLN A 39 -13.66 22.12 -2.83
CA GLN A 39 -13.22 22.18 -4.23
C GLN A 39 -11.73 21.84 -4.36
N GLU A 40 -10.87 22.40 -3.51
CA GLU A 40 -9.45 22.08 -3.47
C GLU A 40 -9.20 20.60 -3.20
N ARG A 41 -9.93 19.98 -2.25
CA ARG A 41 -9.83 18.54 -1.99
C ARG A 41 -10.26 17.70 -3.19
N ARG A 42 -11.34 18.11 -3.89
CA ARG A 42 -11.79 17.42 -5.10
C ARG A 42 -10.77 17.56 -6.24
N GLN A 43 -10.17 18.72 -6.38
CA GLN A 43 -9.17 18.99 -7.38
C GLN A 43 -7.88 18.19 -7.12
N ARG A 44 -7.39 18.17 -5.88
CA ARG A 44 -6.26 17.31 -5.47
C ARG A 44 -6.52 15.81 -5.72
N LEU A 45 -7.74 15.33 -5.42
CA LEU A 45 -8.11 13.95 -5.68
C LEU A 45 -8.17 13.66 -7.19
N LYS A 46 -8.67 14.61 -7.98
CA LYS A 46 -8.71 14.49 -9.44
C LYS A 46 -7.31 14.45 -10.02
N ASP A 47 -6.43 15.37 -9.61
CA ASP A 47 -5.03 15.40 -10.03
C ASP A 47 -4.29 14.12 -9.64
N TYR A 48 -4.60 13.56 -8.45
CA TYR A 48 -4.02 12.30 -7.99
C TYR A 48 -4.47 11.11 -8.86
N LEU A 49 -5.74 11.06 -9.25
CA LEU A 49 -6.28 10.04 -10.14
C LEU A 49 -5.79 10.19 -11.58
N GLU A 50 -5.65 11.42 -12.07
CA GLU A 50 -5.07 11.70 -13.39
C GLU A 50 -3.60 11.27 -13.46
N ARG A 51 -2.80 11.51 -12.41
CA ARG A 51 -1.44 10.97 -12.28
C ARG A 51 -1.39 9.46 -12.37
N ALA A 52 -2.38 8.77 -11.81
CA ALA A 52 -2.53 7.32 -11.94
C ALA A 52 -3.02 6.87 -13.33
N GLY A 53 -3.43 7.80 -14.19
CA GLY A 53 -4.01 7.50 -15.51
C GLY A 53 -5.38 6.82 -15.42
N PHE A 54 -6.16 7.14 -14.39
CA PHE A 54 -7.55 6.72 -14.30
C PHE A 54 -8.45 7.84 -14.84
N GLU A 55 -9.05 7.62 -16.00
CA GLU A 55 -10.14 8.45 -16.54
C GLU A 55 -11.48 8.21 -15.83
N VAL A 56 -11.49 7.44 -14.74
CA VAL A 56 -12.70 6.95 -14.09
C VAL A 56 -13.18 7.92 -13.02
N ASN A 57 -14.46 8.21 -13.05
CA ASN A 57 -15.13 9.07 -12.08
C ASN A 57 -15.05 8.45 -10.66
N ALA A 58 -14.41 9.15 -9.71
CA ALA A 58 -14.23 8.70 -8.31
C ALA A 58 -15.53 8.19 -7.66
N LYS A 59 -16.69 8.77 -8.06
CA LYS A 59 -18.01 8.32 -7.60
C LYS A 59 -18.35 6.89 -8.04
N ARG A 60 -17.94 6.49 -9.26
CA ARG A 60 -18.22 5.13 -9.77
C ARG A 60 -17.39 4.09 -9.02
N ILE A 61 -16.12 4.40 -8.78
CA ILE A 61 -15.21 3.54 -8.00
C ILE A 61 -15.77 3.36 -6.58
N PHE A 62 -16.15 4.44 -5.90
CA PHE A 62 -16.72 4.38 -4.56
C PHE A 62 -18.00 3.53 -4.52
N LYS A 63 -18.89 3.66 -5.51
CA LYS A 63 -20.12 2.86 -5.60
C LYS A 63 -19.83 1.36 -5.76
N ILE A 64 -18.82 1.02 -6.58
CA ILE A 64 -18.40 -0.39 -6.77
C ILE A 64 -17.86 -0.96 -5.45
N PHE A 65 -16.98 -0.22 -4.77
CA PHE A 65 -16.42 -0.64 -3.48
C PHE A 65 -17.48 -0.78 -2.40
N PHE A 66 -18.40 0.16 -2.33
CA PHE A 66 -19.52 0.09 -1.38
C PHE A 66 -20.38 -1.16 -1.62
N ASN A 67 -20.74 -1.46 -2.88
CA ASN A 67 -21.51 -2.66 -3.19
C ASN A 67 -20.77 -3.96 -2.86
N ILE A 68 -19.46 -4.02 -3.13
CA ILE A 68 -18.63 -5.19 -2.78
C ILE A 68 -18.55 -5.34 -1.26
N ALA A 69 -18.36 -4.25 -0.51
CA ALA A 69 -18.32 -4.28 0.96
C ALA A 69 -19.65 -4.77 1.56
N VAL A 70 -20.79 -4.33 1.01
CA VAL A 70 -22.12 -4.79 1.42
C VAL A 70 -22.29 -6.29 1.13
N LEU A 71 -21.84 -6.75 -0.04
CA LEU A 71 -21.97 -8.17 -0.43
C LEU A 71 -21.12 -9.06 0.48
N ILE A 72 -19.87 -8.69 0.75
CA ILE A 72 -18.98 -9.43 1.68
C ILE A 72 -19.61 -9.46 3.08
N ASN A 73 -20.13 -8.32 3.55
CA ASN A 73 -20.76 -8.22 4.86
C ASN A 73 -22.00 -9.13 4.98
N LEU A 74 -22.83 -9.22 3.93
CA LEU A 74 -23.96 -10.15 3.88
C LEU A 74 -23.52 -11.63 3.96
N VAL A 75 -22.47 -12.00 3.26
CA VAL A 75 -21.93 -13.37 3.31
C VAL A 75 -21.38 -13.70 4.70
N VAL A 76 -20.60 -12.80 5.30
CA VAL A 76 -20.04 -12.97 6.65
C VAL A 76 -21.15 -13.04 7.69
N SER A 77 -22.18 -12.19 7.61
CA SER A 77 -23.31 -12.22 8.54
C SER A 77 -24.13 -13.51 8.41
N GLY A 78 -24.36 -14.00 7.19
CA GLY A 78 -25.02 -15.28 6.96
C GLY A 78 -24.24 -16.45 7.57
N TYR A 79 -22.92 -16.47 7.41
CA TYR A 79 -22.06 -17.51 8.02
C TYR A 79 -22.09 -17.45 9.56
N LEU A 80 -22.04 -16.24 10.13
CA LEU A 80 -22.08 -16.06 11.59
C LEU A 80 -23.42 -16.48 12.19
N ILE A 81 -24.54 -16.12 11.54
CA ILE A 81 -25.87 -16.55 11.97
C ILE A 81 -25.96 -18.07 11.99
N TYR A 82 -25.49 -18.74 10.92
CA TYR A 82 -25.46 -20.20 10.83
C TYR A 82 -24.60 -20.82 11.96
N TYR A 83 -23.39 -20.29 12.16
CA TYR A 83 -22.45 -20.79 13.18
C TYR A 83 -22.99 -20.65 14.61
N PHE A 84 -23.58 -19.50 14.96
CA PHE A 84 -24.18 -19.26 16.27
C PHE A 84 -25.46 -20.08 16.48
N SER A 85 -26.28 -20.23 15.45
CA SER A 85 -27.52 -21.05 15.53
C SER A 85 -27.24 -22.51 15.85
N VAL A 86 -26.17 -23.08 15.27
CA VAL A 86 -25.81 -24.49 15.44
C VAL A 86 -25.14 -24.76 16.79
N ASN A 87 -24.31 -23.83 17.30
CA ASN A 87 -23.46 -24.14 18.47
C ASN A 87 -23.99 -23.66 19.83
N TYR A 88 -24.90 -22.68 19.89
CA TYR A 88 -25.19 -21.99 21.16
C TYR A 88 -26.65 -21.91 21.58
N GLY A 89 -27.63 -22.40 20.81
CA GLY A 89 -29.06 -22.54 21.23
C GLY A 89 -29.67 -21.27 21.82
N ILE A 90 -29.51 -20.12 21.24
CA ILE A 90 -29.61 -18.80 21.88
C ILE A 90 -30.99 -18.16 21.72
N THR A 91 -31.39 -17.33 22.71
CA THR A 91 -32.59 -16.46 22.66
C THR A 91 -32.48 -15.36 21.59
N TRP A 92 -33.56 -15.12 20.86
CA TRP A 92 -33.62 -14.18 19.73
C TRP A 92 -33.06 -12.76 20.02
N GLY A 93 -33.16 -12.26 21.26
CA GLY A 93 -32.72 -10.92 21.64
C GLY A 93 -31.19 -10.75 21.65
N THR A 94 -30.44 -11.76 22.12
CA THR A 94 -28.98 -11.72 22.19
C THR A 94 -28.35 -11.89 20.82
N ILE A 95 -28.99 -12.67 19.92
CA ILE A 95 -28.55 -12.81 18.52
C ILE A 95 -28.64 -11.47 17.80
N VAL A 96 -29.79 -10.80 17.89
CA VAL A 96 -30.02 -9.55 17.15
C VAL A 96 -29.07 -8.43 17.61
N SER A 97 -28.86 -8.25 18.93
CA SER A 97 -27.94 -7.23 19.43
C SER A 97 -26.47 -7.48 19.05
N SER A 98 -26.02 -8.73 19.16
CA SER A 98 -24.65 -9.11 18.79
C SER A 98 -24.40 -8.97 17.30
N ILE A 99 -25.36 -9.32 16.44
CA ILE A 99 -25.29 -9.17 14.99
C ILE A 99 -25.20 -7.69 14.61
N ILE A 100 -26.00 -6.80 15.20
CA ILE A 100 -25.99 -5.38 14.86
C ILE A 100 -24.62 -4.75 15.20
N VAL A 101 -24.10 -5.00 16.41
CA VAL A 101 -22.82 -4.45 16.85
C VAL A 101 -21.68 -4.98 15.96
N LEU A 102 -21.63 -6.27 15.73
CA LEU A 102 -20.60 -6.91 14.93
C LEU A 102 -20.74 -6.51 13.46
N TRP A 103 -21.96 -6.36 12.93
CA TRP A 103 -22.24 -5.91 11.57
C TRP A 103 -21.72 -4.49 11.32
N VAL A 104 -21.99 -3.55 12.23
CA VAL A 104 -21.49 -2.16 12.13
C VAL A 104 -19.97 -2.13 12.23
N PHE A 105 -19.37 -2.85 13.18
CA PHE A 105 -17.93 -2.87 13.38
C PHE A 105 -17.18 -3.48 12.18
N VAL A 106 -17.62 -4.66 11.72
CA VAL A 106 -17.03 -5.35 10.56
C VAL A 106 -17.20 -4.52 9.29
N PHE A 107 -18.37 -3.87 9.11
CA PHE A 107 -18.62 -3.02 7.96
C PHE A 107 -17.69 -1.81 7.91
N ILE A 108 -17.49 -1.13 9.04
CA ILE A 108 -16.55 0.00 9.13
C ILE A 108 -15.13 -0.46 8.84
N LEU A 109 -14.72 -1.60 9.40
CA LEU A 109 -13.39 -2.17 9.19
C LEU A 109 -13.16 -2.57 7.73
N LEU A 110 -14.15 -3.19 7.08
CA LEU A 110 -14.10 -3.53 5.65
C LEU A 110 -13.98 -2.29 4.76
N ILE A 111 -14.78 -1.25 5.01
CA ILE A 111 -14.68 0.01 4.25
C ILE A 111 -13.29 0.62 4.42
N PHE A 112 -12.76 0.64 5.64
CA PHE A 112 -11.43 1.17 5.93
C PHE A 112 -10.33 0.37 5.25
N ALA A 113 -10.40 -0.96 5.30
CA ALA A 113 -9.46 -1.86 4.61
C ALA A 113 -9.51 -1.67 3.09
N MET A 114 -10.70 -1.59 2.50
CA MET A 114 -10.88 -1.32 1.08
C MET A 114 -10.36 0.05 0.67
N TRP A 115 -10.52 1.06 1.52
CA TRP A 115 -10.01 2.40 1.25
C TRP A 115 -8.47 2.42 1.25
N ILE A 116 -7.84 1.73 2.20
CA ILE A 116 -6.38 1.54 2.24
C ILE A 116 -5.90 0.80 0.99
N MET A 117 -6.56 -0.31 0.64
CA MET A 117 -6.20 -1.11 -0.54
C MET A 117 -6.30 -0.29 -1.83
N PHE A 118 -7.35 0.53 -1.96
CA PHE A 118 -7.49 1.44 -3.10
C PHE A 118 -6.36 2.48 -3.15
N TYR A 119 -6.03 3.10 -2.01
CA TYR A 119 -4.94 4.06 -1.94
C TYR A 119 -3.61 3.44 -2.36
N ILE A 120 -3.31 2.25 -1.86
CA ILE A 120 -2.11 1.49 -2.23
C ILE A 120 -2.11 1.16 -3.73
N ALA A 121 -3.23 0.71 -4.29
CA ALA A 121 -3.33 0.36 -5.71
C ALA A 121 -3.10 1.57 -6.63
N VAL A 122 -3.64 2.74 -6.26
CA VAL A 122 -3.42 4.00 -7.00
C VAL A 122 -1.96 4.43 -6.91
N ASP A 123 -1.37 4.40 -5.69
CA ASP A 123 0.03 4.78 -5.48
C ASP A 123 1.01 3.85 -6.24
N LEU A 124 0.73 2.54 -6.25
CA LEU A 124 1.50 1.58 -7.04
C LEU A 124 1.40 1.85 -8.55
N LYS A 125 0.24 2.27 -9.04
CA LYS A 125 0.06 2.59 -10.46
C LYS A 125 0.80 3.88 -10.84
N ILE A 126 0.75 4.91 -9.98
CA ILE A 126 1.55 6.13 -10.17
C ILE A 126 3.04 5.79 -10.19
N PHE A 127 3.49 4.99 -9.24
CA PHE A 127 4.87 4.53 -9.15
C PHE A 127 5.30 3.74 -10.40
N LYS A 128 4.43 2.84 -10.90
CA LYS A 128 4.72 2.08 -12.12
C LYS A 128 4.88 3.02 -13.33
N ARG A 129 3.97 3.96 -13.53
CA ARG A 129 4.08 4.95 -14.63
C ARG A 129 5.36 5.78 -14.57
N LYS A 130 5.78 6.18 -13.36
CA LYS A 130 7.06 6.84 -13.14
C LYS A 130 8.23 5.99 -13.64
N VAL A 131 8.28 4.72 -13.20
CA VAL A 131 9.34 3.79 -13.59
C VAL A 131 9.34 3.51 -15.09
N ASP A 132 8.15 3.33 -15.68
CA ASP A 132 7.99 3.10 -17.12
C ASP A 132 8.53 4.31 -17.93
N ILE A 133 8.33 5.56 -17.46
CA ILE A 133 8.90 6.76 -18.10
C ILE A 133 10.42 6.81 -17.92
N GLU A 134 10.90 6.63 -16.68
CA GLU A 134 12.34 6.65 -16.41
C GLU A 134 13.07 5.61 -17.26
N GLU A 135 12.48 4.44 -17.47
CA GLU A 135 13.08 3.33 -18.23
C GLU A 135 13.34 3.66 -19.71
N VAL A 136 12.44 4.37 -20.35
CA VAL A 136 12.55 4.68 -21.79
C VAL A 136 13.14 6.07 -22.06
N LEU A 137 13.33 6.87 -21.01
CA LEU A 137 13.81 8.26 -21.13
C LEU A 137 15.16 8.38 -21.83
N PRO A 138 16.20 7.56 -21.51
CA PRO A 138 17.51 7.64 -22.20
C PRO A 138 17.38 7.40 -23.70
N ASP A 139 16.67 6.35 -24.11
CA ASP A 139 16.48 6.01 -25.52
C ASP A 139 15.76 7.13 -26.29
N PHE A 140 14.75 7.72 -25.63
CA PHE A 140 14.01 8.86 -26.18
C PHE A 140 14.92 10.08 -26.36
N LEU A 141 15.75 10.41 -25.36
CA LEU A 141 16.69 11.54 -25.43
C LEU A 141 17.76 11.34 -26.52
N GLN A 142 18.29 10.12 -26.66
CA GLN A 142 19.26 9.81 -27.74
C GLN A 142 18.63 9.94 -29.13
N LEU A 143 17.40 9.48 -29.33
CA LEU A 143 16.68 9.68 -30.59
C LEU A 143 16.42 11.15 -30.88
N THR A 144 16.06 11.92 -29.83
CA THR A 144 15.88 13.37 -29.96
C THR A 144 17.18 14.07 -30.32
N ALA A 145 18.29 13.68 -29.68
CA ALA A 145 19.61 14.19 -29.99
C ALA A 145 20.02 13.91 -31.46
N SER A 146 19.77 12.69 -31.92
CA SER A 146 20.03 12.30 -33.32
C SER A 146 19.21 13.15 -34.30
N ASN A 147 17.96 13.45 -34.00
CA ASN A 147 17.11 14.29 -34.84
C ASN A 147 17.61 15.77 -34.86
N ILE A 148 18.08 16.27 -33.71
CA ILE A 148 18.67 17.62 -33.62
C ILE A 148 19.97 17.70 -34.42
N ASN A 149 20.84 16.71 -34.30
CA ASN A 149 22.10 16.62 -35.05
C ASN A 149 21.84 16.47 -36.57
N ALA A 150 20.67 15.98 -36.97
CA ALA A 150 20.21 15.96 -38.36
C ALA A 150 19.63 17.32 -38.81
N GLY A 151 19.68 18.37 -37.98
CA GLY A 151 19.24 19.74 -38.29
C GLY A 151 17.80 20.06 -37.97
N MET A 152 17.12 19.21 -37.20
CA MET A 152 15.74 19.50 -36.75
C MET A 152 15.76 20.50 -35.59
N THR A 153 14.72 21.36 -35.52
CA THR A 153 14.44 22.15 -34.31
C THR A 153 14.04 21.24 -33.16
N ILE A 154 14.31 21.68 -31.93
CA ILE A 154 14.06 20.84 -30.71
C ILE A 154 12.62 20.40 -30.63
N ASP A 155 11.63 21.24 -30.93
CA ASP A 155 10.22 20.90 -30.93
C ASP A 155 9.91 19.73 -31.88
N LYS A 156 10.39 19.84 -33.11
CA LYS A 156 10.23 18.77 -34.10
C LYS A 156 11.00 17.51 -33.72
N ALA A 157 12.23 17.65 -33.24
CA ALA A 157 13.06 16.53 -32.84
C ALA A 157 12.41 15.70 -31.73
N LEU A 158 11.80 16.33 -30.70
CA LEU A 158 11.05 15.67 -29.66
C LEU A 158 9.87 14.87 -30.22
N TRP A 159 9.11 15.43 -31.17
CA TRP A 159 7.95 14.75 -31.74
C TRP A 159 8.33 13.58 -32.64
N PHE A 160 9.33 13.76 -33.48
CA PHE A 160 9.82 12.71 -34.38
C PHE A 160 10.55 11.57 -33.64
N ALA A 161 11.03 11.82 -32.41
CA ALA A 161 11.61 10.79 -31.56
C ALA A 161 10.57 9.84 -30.94
N VAL A 162 9.28 10.22 -30.90
CA VAL A 162 8.23 9.37 -30.31
C VAL A 162 8.13 8.04 -31.03
N ARG A 163 8.12 6.95 -30.25
CA ARG A 163 7.92 5.58 -30.72
C ARG A 163 6.83 4.90 -29.88
N PRO A 164 6.03 3.99 -30.45
CA PRO A 164 4.99 3.25 -29.70
C PRO A 164 5.54 2.50 -28.47
N ARG A 165 6.78 2.03 -28.54
CA ARG A 165 7.47 1.34 -27.43
C ARG A 165 7.68 2.20 -26.20
N PHE A 166 7.60 3.52 -26.32
CA PHE A 166 7.78 4.46 -25.19
C PHE A 166 6.51 4.60 -24.33
N GLY A 167 5.42 3.95 -24.71
CA GLY A 167 4.24 3.77 -23.86
C GLY A 167 3.70 5.05 -23.22
N VAL A 168 3.93 5.21 -21.91
CA VAL A 168 3.43 6.40 -21.17
C VAL A 168 4.15 7.67 -21.62
N LEU A 169 5.46 7.61 -21.84
CA LEU A 169 6.26 8.78 -22.29
C LEU A 169 5.76 9.27 -23.64
N ALA A 170 5.45 8.37 -24.59
CA ALA A 170 4.94 8.75 -25.90
C ALA A 170 3.67 9.62 -25.79
N LYS A 171 2.73 9.20 -24.95
CA LYS A 171 1.48 9.95 -24.70
C LYS A 171 1.73 11.31 -24.07
N GLU A 172 2.66 11.42 -23.15
CA GLU A 172 2.99 12.71 -22.52
C GLU A 172 3.67 13.66 -23.52
N ILE A 173 4.57 13.15 -24.38
CA ILE A 173 5.18 13.97 -25.44
C ILE A 173 4.15 14.45 -26.46
N GLU A 174 3.15 13.61 -26.81
CA GLU A 174 2.02 14.06 -27.65
C GLU A 174 1.22 15.19 -26.99
N VAL A 175 1.05 15.17 -25.68
CA VAL A 175 0.38 16.26 -24.94
C VAL A 175 1.23 17.53 -25.00
N ILE A 176 2.54 17.43 -24.77
CA ILE A 176 3.49 18.55 -24.88
C ILE A 176 3.40 19.12 -26.29
N ALA A 177 3.43 18.27 -27.32
CA ALA A 177 3.32 18.69 -28.71
C ALA A 177 2.05 19.51 -28.99
N LYS A 178 0.90 19.04 -28.48
CA LYS A 178 -0.38 19.75 -28.61
C LYS A 178 -0.39 21.09 -27.89
N GLU A 179 0.18 21.15 -26.68
CA GLU A 179 0.31 22.40 -25.92
C GLU A 179 1.21 23.40 -26.64
N THR A 180 2.35 22.94 -27.19
CA THR A 180 3.30 23.80 -27.93
C THR A 180 2.70 24.34 -29.24
N ILE A 181 1.98 23.50 -29.99
CA ILE A 181 1.25 23.94 -31.21
C ILE A 181 0.18 24.98 -30.84
N SER A 182 -0.43 24.86 -29.66
CA SER A 182 -1.42 25.81 -29.16
C SER A 182 -0.81 27.13 -28.66
N GLY A 183 0.53 27.33 -28.75
CA GLY A 183 1.21 28.52 -28.36
C GLY A 183 1.79 28.54 -26.94
N VAL A 184 1.74 27.39 -26.22
CA VAL A 184 2.43 27.27 -24.93
C VAL A 184 3.93 27.12 -25.19
N ASP A 185 4.75 27.84 -24.45
CA ASP A 185 6.20 27.71 -24.54
C ASP A 185 6.67 26.29 -24.15
N LEU A 186 7.63 25.74 -24.93
CA LEU A 186 8.14 24.38 -24.73
C LEU A 186 8.68 24.17 -23.31
N LYS A 187 9.43 25.13 -22.77
CA LYS A 187 9.95 25.10 -21.41
C LYS A 187 8.82 24.87 -20.39
N THR A 188 7.76 25.69 -20.50
CA THR A 188 6.60 25.59 -19.61
C THR A 188 5.87 24.24 -19.75
N ALA A 189 5.76 23.72 -20.97
CA ALA A 189 5.12 22.42 -21.22
C ALA A 189 5.95 21.25 -20.64
N LEU A 190 7.28 21.28 -20.78
CA LEU A 190 8.20 20.31 -20.19
C LEU A 190 8.19 20.36 -18.65
N GLU A 191 8.18 21.54 -18.05
CA GLU A 191 8.08 21.72 -16.60
C GLU A 191 6.77 21.15 -16.04
N LYS A 192 5.64 21.42 -16.68
CA LYS A 192 4.34 20.85 -16.32
C LYS A 192 4.37 19.31 -16.39
N PHE A 193 4.99 18.75 -17.43
CA PHE A 193 5.17 17.32 -17.55
C PHE A 193 6.00 16.75 -16.40
N ALA A 194 7.18 17.34 -16.12
CA ALA A 194 8.05 16.91 -15.03
C ALA A 194 7.36 17.01 -13.64
N ALA A 195 6.50 18.01 -13.44
CA ALA A 195 5.76 18.20 -12.19
C ALA A 195 4.67 17.14 -11.96
N ARG A 196 4.14 16.49 -13.02
CA ARG A 196 3.14 15.44 -12.89
C ARG A 196 3.68 14.17 -12.23
N TYR A 197 4.98 13.91 -12.41
CA TYR A 197 5.64 12.70 -11.92
C TYR A 197 6.61 13.04 -10.79
N ASP A 198 6.59 12.23 -9.72
CA ASP A 198 7.54 12.35 -8.61
C ASP A 198 8.86 11.63 -8.97
N SER A 199 9.50 12.08 -10.05
CA SER A 199 10.76 11.57 -10.56
C SER A 199 11.85 12.63 -10.48
N ILE A 200 12.88 12.34 -9.68
CA ILE A 200 14.05 13.22 -9.58
C ILE A 200 14.83 13.22 -10.90
N VAL A 201 14.94 12.05 -11.54
CA VAL A 201 15.62 11.88 -12.82
C VAL A 201 14.96 12.74 -13.90
N LEU A 202 13.62 12.62 -14.03
CA LEU A 202 12.86 13.39 -15.01
C LEU A 202 12.97 14.91 -14.77
N LYS A 203 12.78 15.34 -13.52
CA LYS A 203 12.86 16.77 -13.16
C LYS A 203 14.23 17.35 -13.49
N ARG A 204 15.30 16.61 -13.14
CA ARG A 204 16.67 17.04 -13.42
C ARG A 204 16.95 17.09 -14.92
N SER A 205 16.50 16.07 -15.68
CA SER A 205 16.67 16.05 -17.13
C SER A 205 15.97 17.22 -17.80
N VAL A 206 14.72 17.52 -17.41
CA VAL A 206 13.97 18.65 -17.95
C VAL A 206 14.62 19.99 -17.57
N SER A 207 15.13 20.14 -16.34
CA SER A 207 15.87 21.35 -15.94
C SER A 207 17.10 21.57 -16.82
N MET A 208 17.90 20.52 -17.01
CA MET A 208 19.11 20.59 -17.86
C MET A 208 18.78 20.88 -19.33
N ILE A 209 17.69 20.31 -19.85
CA ILE A 209 17.22 20.61 -21.23
C ILE A 209 16.84 22.08 -21.33
N ASN A 210 16.05 22.60 -20.41
CA ASN A 210 15.62 24.01 -20.42
C ASN A 210 16.79 24.96 -20.30
N GLU A 211 17.74 24.69 -19.40
CA GLU A 211 18.98 25.48 -19.25
C GLU A 211 19.82 25.43 -20.53
N GLY A 212 19.94 24.28 -21.18
CA GLY A 212 20.67 24.14 -22.43
C GLY A 212 20.02 24.90 -23.59
N VAL A 213 18.69 24.89 -23.67
CA VAL A 213 17.92 25.65 -24.67
C VAL A 213 18.11 27.16 -24.49
N GLU A 214 18.09 27.65 -23.23
CA GLU A 214 18.29 29.04 -22.91
C GLU A 214 19.73 29.52 -23.19
N ALA A 215 20.71 28.64 -22.91
CA ALA A 215 22.12 28.96 -23.17
C ALA A 215 22.51 28.94 -24.66
N GLY A 216 21.64 28.43 -25.55
CA GLY A 216 21.91 28.38 -27.00
C GLY A 216 23.05 27.43 -27.39
N GLY A 217 23.36 26.44 -26.52
CA GLY A 217 24.43 25.48 -26.74
C GLY A 217 24.08 24.33 -27.70
N GLU A 218 25.01 23.39 -27.91
CA GLU A 218 24.79 22.14 -28.69
C GLU A 218 23.83 21.21 -27.96
N ILE A 219 22.52 21.44 -28.14
CA ILE A 219 21.46 20.71 -27.46
C ILE A 219 21.53 19.20 -27.74
N GLY A 220 21.93 18.79 -28.96
CA GLY A 220 22.10 17.40 -29.31
C GLY A 220 23.15 16.67 -28.46
N GLU A 221 24.31 17.27 -28.24
CA GLU A 221 25.33 16.72 -27.35
C GLU A 221 24.86 16.70 -25.89
N LEU A 222 24.23 17.77 -25.44
CA LEU A 222 23.66 17.81 -24.09
C LEU A 222 22.66 16.69 -23.81
N LEU A 223 21.73 16.42 -24.75
CA LEU A 223 20.75 15.33 -24.62
C LEU A 223 21.41 13.96 -24.56
N ASN A 224 22.47 13.73 -25.37
CA ASN A 224 23.25 12.50 -25.31
C ASN A 224 23.92 12.33 -23.95
N ARG A 225 24.58 13.37 -23.43
CA ARG A 225 25.21 13.33 -22.10
C ARG A 225 24.20 13.06 -20.98
N ILE A 226 23.00 13.65 -21.06
CA ILE A 226 21.92 13.36 -20.08
C ILE A 226 21.51 11.89 -20.19
N ALA A 227 21.33 11.36 -21.38
CA ALA A 227 20.96 9.96 -21.61
C ALA A 227 22.02 8.99 -21.08
N GLU A 228 23.31 9.23 -21.37
CA GLU A 228 24.42 8.46 -20.85
C GLU A 228 24.49 8.47 -19.33
N ASN A 229 24.38 9.64 -18.69
CA ASN A 229 24.32 9.75 -17.23
C ASN A 229 23.20 8.92 -16.61
N ILE A 230 22.01 8.89 -17.23
CA ILE A 230 20.89 8.08 -16.73
C ILE A 230 21.21 6.58 -16.90
N GLN A 231 21.83 6.17 -18.02
CA GLN A 231 22.22 4.79 -18.25
C GLN A 231 23.31 4.35 -17.27
N GLU A 232 24.33 5.16 -17.04
CA GLU A 232 25.40 4.90 -16.07
C GLU A 232 24.84 4.74 -14.63
N GLN A 233 23.97 5.67 -14.21
CA GLN A 233 23.31 5.56 -12.91
C GLN A 233 22.53 4.25 -12.76
N ARG A 234 21.86 3.80 -13.82
CA ARG A 234 21.14 2.53 -13.83
C ARG A 234 22.08 1.32 -13.80
N ALA A 235 23.16 1.36 -14.56
CA ALA A 235 24.16 0.31 -14.55
C ALA A 235 24.75 0.16 -13.15
N MET A 236 25.09 1.28 -12.51
CA MET A 236 25.60 1.32 -11.14
C MET A 236 24.59 0.76 -10.12
N LEU A 237 23.31 1.15 -10.22
CA LEU A 237 22.24 0.60 -9.36
C LEU A 237 22.03 -0.90 -9.58
N LYS A 238 22.16 -1.39 -10.82
CA LYS A 238 22.07 -2.80 -11.16
C LYS A 238 23.25 -3.59 -10.58
N GLU A 239 24.45 -3.07 -10.66
CA GLU A 239 25.66 -3.68 -10.08
C GLU A 239 25.55 -3.72 -8.55
N MET A 240 25.16 -2.62 -7.91
CA MET A 240 24.89 -2.62 -6.48
C MET A 240 23.83 -3.65 -6.08
N SER A 241 22.75 -3.76 -6.86
CA SER A 241 21.70 -4.75 -6.63
C SER A 241 22.23 -6.20 -6.76
N ALA A 242 23.18 -6.47 -7.67
CA ALA A 242 23.80 -7.78 -7.81
C ALA A 242 24.64 -8.11 -6.55
N ASN A 243 25.43 -7.18 -6.06
CA ASN A 243 26.27 -7.36 -4.88
C ASN A 243 25.45 -7.60 -3.59
N VAL A 244 24.27 -6.99 -3.47
CA VAL A 244 23.40 -7.19 -2.30
C VAL A 244 22.45 -8.39 -2.43
N THR A 245 22.44 -9.08 -3.55
CA THR A 245 21.56 -10.23 -3.81
C THR A 245 21.78 -11.35 -2.78
N THR A 246 23.01 -11.56 -2.32
CA THR A 246 23.32 -12.55 -1.27
C THR A 246 22.57 -12.27 0.03
N TYR A 247 22.51 -11.00 0.46
CA TYR A 247 21.75 -10.61 1.64
C TYR A 247 20.25 -10.81 1.46
N VAL A 248 19.75 -10.53 0.24
CA VAL A 248 18.34 -10.75 -0.10
C VAL A 248 17.99 -12.23 -0.01
N ILE A 249 18.83 -13.12 -0.52
CA ILE A 249 18.65 -14.57 -0.44
C ILE A 249 18.61 -15.00 1.05
N PHE A 250 19.53 -14.51 1.84
CA PHE A 250 19.63 -14.86 3.27
C PHE A 250 18.38 -14.41 4.06
N ILE A 251 17.95 -13.17 3.87
CA ILE A 251 16.74 -12.63 4.52
C ILE A 251 15.50 -13.41 4.07
N THR A 252 15.39 -13.70 2.78
CA THR A 252 14.26 -14.47 2.24
C THR A 252 14.23 -15.87 2.82
N PHE A 253 15.36 -16.57 2.85
CA PHE A 253 15.46 -17.90 3.46
C PHE A 253 15.12 -17.89 4.95
N ALA A 254 15.68 -16.95 5.71
CA ALA A 254 15.42 -16.81 7.14
C ALA A 254 13.94 -16.61 7.44
N THR A 255 13.26 -15.75 6.65
CA THR A 255 11.85 -15.41 6.88
C THR A 255 10.88 -16.45 6.35
N VAL A 256 11.14 -16.98 5.16
CA VAL A 256 10.18 -17.86 4.46
C VAL A 256 10.36 -19.32 4.87
N ALA A 257 11.59 -19.74 5.19
CA ALA A 257 11.88 -21.13 5.53
C ALA A 257 12.22 -21.31 7.02
N ALA A 258 13.25 -20.63 7.53
CA ALA A 258 13.77 -20.90 8.87
C ALA A 258 12.78 -20.51 9.98
N ALA A 259 12.17 -19.33 9.90
CA ALA A 259 11.23 -18.87 10.93
C ALA A 259 9.98 -19.75 11.05
N PRO A 260 9.24 -20.11 9.97
CA PRO A 260 8.13 -21.02 10.05
C PRO A 260 8.49 -22.40 10.62
N PHE A 261 9.65 -22.93 10.23
CA PHE A 261 10.14 -24.20 10.71
C PHE A 261 10.44 -24.16 12.23
N LEU A 262 11.12 -23.12 12.70
CA LEU A 262 11.42 -22.93 14.13
C LEU A 262 10.14 -22.77 14.96
N PHE A 263 9.17 -21.98 14.48
CA PHE A 263 7.87 -21.87 15.16
C PHE A 263 7.11 -23.18 15.18
N ALA A 264 7.15 -23.97 14.13
CA ALA A 264 6.51 -25.28 14.08
C ALA A 264 7.13 -26.24 15.10
N LEU A 265 8.47 -26.32 15.16
CA LEU A 265 9.19 -27.13 16.16
C LEU A 265 8.88 -26.68 17.58
N SER A 266 8.91 -25.37 17.85
CA SER A 266 8.59 -24.82 19.18
C SER A 266 7.17 -25.18 19.61
N GLY A 267 6.18 -25.13 18.69
CA GLY A 267 4.81 -25.52 18.97
C GLY A 267 4.67 -27.00 19.32
N VAL A 268 5.45 -27.86 18.67
CA VAL A 268 5.49 -29.29 18.97
C VAL A 268 6.15 -29.55 20.34
N LEU A 269 7.26 -28.87 20.66
CA LEU A 269 7.93 -28.96 21.96
C LEU A 269 7.00 -28.56 23.12
N ILE A 270 6.23 -27.48 22.96
CA ILE A 270 5.21 -27.08 23.95
C ILE A 270 4.21 -28.21 24.17
N GLY A 271 3.73 -28.86 23.11
CA GLY A 271 2.81 -30.00 23.21
C GLY A 271 3.42 -31.19 23.94
N VAL A 272 4.71 -31.49 23.74
CA VAL A 272 5.43 -32.56 24.46
C VAL A 272 5.54 -32.22 25.93
N VAL A 273 5.97 -31.02 26.28
CA VAL A 273 6.11 -30.57 27.68
C VAL A 273 4.76 -30.63 28.40
N GLN A 274 3.66 -30.25 27.75
CA GLN A 274 2.32 -30.36 28.33
C GLN A 274 1.90 -31.82 28.57
N LYS A 275 2.17 -32.72 27.63
CA LYS A 275 1.89 -34.15 27.81
C LYS A 275 2.72 -34.74 28.94
N LEU A 276 4.01 -34.47 29.00
CA LEU A 276 4.88 -34.92 30.09
C LEU A 276 4.42 -34.36 31.44
N GLY A 277 4.06 -33.08 31.49
CA GLY A 277 3.55 -32.44 32.70
C GLY A 277 2.24 -33.10 33.21
N SER A 278 1.31 -33.44 32.31
CA SER A 278 0.07 -34.12 32.68
C SER A 278 0.30 -35.58 33.14
N THR A 279 1.24 -36.29 32.51
CA THR A 279 1.59 -37.66 32.85
C THR A 279 2.31 -37.74 34.20
N LEU A 280 3.27 -36.83 34.45
CA LEU A 280 3.99 -36.72 35.72
C LEU A 280 3.08 -36.19 36.84
N GLY A 281 2.19 -35.25 36.57
CA GLY A 281 1.20 -34.75 37.54
C GLY A 281 0.20 -35.80 38.02
N SER A 282 -0.16 -36.76 37.15
CA SER A 282 -1.01 -37.91 37.56
C SER A 282 -0.27 -38.95 38.39
N THR A 283 1.08 -39.04 38.21
CA THR A 283 1.92 -40.00 38.97
C THR A 283 2.35 -39.44 40.33
N THR A 284 2.37 -38.10 40.50
CA THR A 284 2.73 -37.47 41.78
C THR A 284 1.69 -37.65 42.88
N ASN A 285 0.44 -37.98 42.56
CA ASN A 285 -0.53 -38.44 43.57
C ASN A 285 -0.12 -39.80 44.22
N ALA A 286 0.74 -40.59 43.57
CA ALA A 286 1.31 -41.80 44.12
C ALA A 286 2.69 -41.55 44.78
N ALA A 287 3.43 -40.50 44.40
CA ALA A 287 4.78 -40.19 44.91
C ALA A 287 4.79 -39.18 46.06
N SER A 288 3.66 -38.59 46.44
CA SER A 288 3.52 -37.73 47.62
C SER A 288 3.82 -38.47 48.94
N THR A 289 3.90 -39.81 48.91
CA THR A 289 4.36 -40.65 50.02
C THR A 289 5.88 -40.70 50.18
N ALA A 290 6.66 -40.16 49.22
CA ALA A 290 8.13 -40.21 49.21
C ALA A 290 8.80 -38.84 49.39
N GLY A 291 8.08 -37.77 49.74
CA GLY A 291 8.67 -36.50 50.21
C GLY A 291 9.39 -35.62 49.15
N ILE A 292 9.25 -35.89 47.84
CA ILE A 292 9.83 -35.10 46.78
C ILE A 292 8.68 -34.46 45.95
N ALA A 293 8.24 -33.28 46.39
CA ALA A 293 7.28 -32.48 45.65
C ALA A 293 7.95 -31.78 44.45
N LEU A 294 8.09 -32.45 43.32
CA LEU A 294 8.39 -31.81 42.04
C LEU A 294 7.10 -31.23 41.48
N SER A 295 6.75 -30.00 41.87
CA SER A 295 5.66 -29.28 41.24
C SER A 295 6.10 -28.84 39.85
N PHE A 296 5.84 -29.67 38.82
CA PHE A 296 5.84 -29.23 37.44
C PHE A 296 4.60 -28.31 37.24
N SER A 297 4.76 -27.03 37.59
CA SER A 297 3.82 -25.98 37.22
C SER A 297 3.77 -25.97 35.70
N GLY A 298 2.69 -26.46 35.11
CA GLY A 298 2.51 -26.43 33.67
C GLY A 298 2.74 -25.01 33.14
N THR A 299 3.48 -24.88 32.05
CA THR A 299 3.66 -23.62 31.36
C THR A 299 2.26 -23.04 31.12
N GLY A 300 1.97 -21.84 31.65
CA GLY A 300 0.66 -21.18 31.52
C GLY A 300 0.31 -20.78 30.08
N VAL A 301 1.09 -21.23 29.08
CA VAL A 301 0.91 -21.00 27.65
C VAL A 301 0.21 -22.21 27.05
N THR A 302 -1.03 -22.00 26.59
CA THR A 302 -1.78 -23.02 25.87
C THR A 302 -1.25 -23.18 24.45
N GLN A 303 -1.30 -24.39 23.90
CA GLN A 303 -0.86 -24.64 22.51
C GLN A 303 -1.63 -23.78 21.48
N SER A 304 -2.89 -23.42 21.75
CA SER A 304 -3.69 -22.50 20.94
C SER A 304 -3.14 -21.08 20.96
N ASP A 305 -2.73 -20.58 22.14
CA ASP A 305 -2.20 -19.22 22.29
C ASP A 305 -0.86 -19.07 21.56
N PHE A 306 -0.01 -20.12 21.68
CA PHE A 306 1.25 -20.16 20.93
C PHE A 306 1.03 -20.17 19.41
N ARG A 307 0.00 -20.89 18.92
CA ARG A 307 -0.34 -20.91 17.49
C ARG A 307 -0.76 -19.53 16.98
N ILE A 308 -1.60 -18.82 17.73
CA ILE A 308 -2.00 -17.45 17.40
C ILE A 308 -0.78 -16.54 17.38
N PHE A 309 0.06 -16.62 18.42
CA PHE A 309 1.31 -15.85 18.49
C PHE A 309 2.24 -16.12 17.29
N ALA A 310 2.43 -17.39 16.92
CA ALA A 310 3.28 -17.80 15.79
C ALA A 310 2.75 -17.22 14.46
N VAL A 311 1.44 -17.31 14.21
CA VAL A 311 0.83 -16.75 12.99
C VAL A 311 0.98 -15.24 12.92
N VAL A 312 0.71 -14.50 14.00
CA VAL A 312 0.85 -13.04 14.04
C VAL A 312 2.31 -12.64 13.84
N SER A 313 3.25 -13.34 14.50
CA SER A 313 4.69 -13.10 14.34
C SER A 313 5.17 -13.36 12.92
N LEU A 314 4.72 -14.44 12.27
CA LEU A 314 5.07 -14.76 10.88
C LEU A 314 4.53 -13.72 9.90
N ILE A 315 3.31 -13.25 10.08
CA ILE A 315 2.73 -12.18 9.25
C ILE A 315 3.56 -10.89 9.40
N THR A 316 3.86 -10.50 10.63
CA THR A 316 4.64 -9.28 10.92
C THR A 316 6.05 -9.37 10.34
N THR A 317 6.74 -10.48 10.56
CA THR A 317 8.09 -10.72 10.05
C THR A 317 8.13 -10.76 8.53
N SER A 318 7.16 -11.41 7.88
CA SER A 318 7.03 -11.47 6.42
C SER A 318 6.80 -10.09 5.81
N LEU A 319 6.00 -9.24 6.48
CA LEU A 319 5.74 -7.87 6.04
C LEU A 319 7.03 -7.04 6.04
N PHE A 320 7.75 -7.01 7.17
CA PHE A 320 8.99 -6.24 7.27
C PHE A 320 10.09 -6.78 6.36
N SER A 321 10.23 -8.10 6.24
CA SER A 321 11.23 -8.72 5.35
C SER A 321 10.95 -8.43 3.88
N ALA A 322 9.70 -8.45 3.43
CA ALA A 322 9.34 -8.09 2.06
C ALA A 322 9.69 -6.62 1.75
N MET A 323 9.45 -5.72 2.71
CA MET A 323 9.85 -4.31 2.59
C MET A 323 11.38 -4.16 2.56
N MET A 324 12.10 -4.86 3.45
CA MET A 324 13.57 -4.83 3.53
C MET A 324 14.21 -5.36 2.25
N VAL A 325 13.77 -6.51 1.76
CA VAL A 325 14.24 -7.11 0.49
C VAL A 325 14.03 -6.16 -0.69
N SER A 326 12.90 -5.46 -0.74
CA SER A 326 12.62 -4.50 -1.80
C SER A 326 13.51 -3.25 -1.71
N THR A 327 13.73 -2.75 -0.51
CA THR A 327 14.60 -1.58 -0.29
C THR A 327 16.04 -1.90 -0.69
N ILE A 328 16.55 -3.08 -0.31
CA ILE A 328 17.89 -3.54 -0.66
C ILE A 328 18.02 -3.73 -2.18
N LYS A 329 17.06 -4.41 -2.82
CA LYS A 329 17.13 -4.78 -4.24
C LYS A 329 16.82 -3.63 -5.19
N LYS A 330 15.90 -2.73 -4.84
CA LYS A 330 15.36 -1.70 -5.74
C LYS A 330 15.49 -0.27 -5.21
N GLY A 331 16.09 -0.09 -4.03
CA GLY A 331 16.20 1.23 -3.39
C GLY A 331 14.85 1.84 -2.99
N ASN A 332 13.75 1.09 -3.07
CA ASN A 332 12.41 1.67 -2.87
C ASN A 332 11.46 0.73 -2.12
N ILE A 333 10.95 1.20 -0.98
CA ILE A 333 10.01 0.47 -0.12
C ILE A 333 8.70 0.15 -0.85
N ARG A 334 8.19 1.06 -1.69
CA ARG A 334 6.90 0.90 -2.39
C ARG A 334 6.85 -0.31 -3.31
N SER A 335 7.98 -0.69 -3.90
CA SER A 335 8.05 -1.90 -4.72
C SER A 335 7.94 -3.19 -3.91
N GLY A 336 8.16 -3.14 -2.59
CA GLY A 336 8.04 -4.26 -1.66
C GLY A 336 6.61 -4.71 -1.41
N VAL A 337 5.65 -3.80 -1.51
CA VAL A 337 4.23 -4.10 -1.27
C VAL A 337 3.72 -5.28 -2.12
N LYS A 338 4.26 -5.46 -3.33
CA LYS A 338 3.92 -6.59 -4.20
C LYS A 338 4.40 -7.95 -3.68
N TYR A 339 5.49 -7.97 -2.91
CA TYR A 339 6.08 -9.20 -2.37
C TYR A 339 5.45 -9.61 -1.04
N ILE A 340 4.80 -8.69 -0.31
CA ILE A 340 4.17 -8.95 0.99
C ILE A 340 3.21 -10.15 0.94
N PRO A 341 2.19 -10.19 0.06
CA PRO A 341 1.24 -11.30 0.06
C PRO A 341 1.92 -12.64 -0.29
N ILE A 342 2.93 -12.62 -1.16
CA ILE A 342 3.67 -13.82 -1.54
C ILE A 342 4.44 -14.36 -0.34
N PHE A 343 5.18 -13.52 0.39
CA PHE A 343 5.93 -13.91 1.59
C PHE A 343 5.02 -14.47 2.66
N ILE A 344 3.89 -13.81 2.94
CA ILE A 344 2.91 -14.25 3.93
C ILE A 344 2.33 -15.64 3.56
N ILE A 345 1.89 -15.81 2.31
CA ILE A 345 1.27 -17.06 1.87
C ILE A 345 2.26 -18.23 1.96
N ILE A 346 3.50 -18.04 1.46
CA ILE A 346 4.50 -19.11 1.47
C ILE A 346 4.92 -19.43 2.92
N SER A 347 5.16 -18.42 3.74
CA SER A 347 5.54 -18.58 5.14
C SER A 347 4.47 -19.32 5.97
N LEU A 348 3.20 -18.94 5.82
CA LEU A 348 2.09 -19.62 6.51
C LEU A 348 1.86 -21.04 5.99
N THR A 349 1.96 -21.26 4.68
CA THR A 349 1.84 -22.60 4.10
C THR A 349 2.93 -23.53 4.63
N LEU A 350 4.18 -23.02 4.66
CA LEU A 350 5.30 -23.80 5.17
C LEU A 350 5.16 -24.09 6.67
N TYR A 351 4.66 -23.14 7.45
CA TYR A 351 4.36 -23.32 8.87
C TYR A 351 3.35 -24.46 9.10
N VAL A 352 2.25 -24.47 8.36
CA VAL A 352 1.22 -25.51 8.47
C VAL A 352 1.79 -26.88 8.07
N VAL A 353 2.54 -26.95 6.97
CA VAL A 353 3.18 -28.18 6.52
C VAL A 353 4.21 -28.67 7.54
N ALA A 354 5.07 -27.79 8.06
CA ALA A 354 6.07 -28.14 9.05
C ALA A 354 5.42 -28.62 10.36
N GLN A 355 4.34 -27.99 10.81
CA GLN A 355 3.61 -28.39 12.01
C GLN A 355 2.95 -29.77 11.82
N ALA A 356 2.35 -30.03 10.65
CA ALA A 356 1.76 -31.34 10.34
C ALA A 356 2.82 -32.44 10.26
N ALA A 357 3.98 -32.16 9.64
CA ALA A 357 5.10 -33.09 9.55
C ALA A 357 5.70 -33.41 10.93
N ALA A 358 5.97 -32.38 11.73
CA ALA A 358 6.52 -32.54 13.08
C ALA A 358 5.54 -33.27 14.04
N GLY A 359 4.23 -32.99 13.90
CA GLY A 359 3.19 -33.74 14.66
C GLY A 359 3.14 -35.22 14.31
N LYS A 360 3.26 -35.58 13.02
CA LYS A 360 3.34 -36.99 12.58
C LYS A 360 4.60 -37.70 13.07
N LEU A 361 5.75 -37.03 13.00
CA LEU A 361 7.00 -37.56 13.52
C LEU A 361 6.87 -37.88 15.02
N LEU A 362 6.27 -36.97 15.78
CA LEU A 362 6.10 -37.18 17.21
C LEU A 362 5.14 -38.34 17.55
N SER A 363 4.07 -38.51 16.76
CA SER A 363 3.13 -39.63 16.96
C SER A 363 3.73 -41.00 16.63
N LEU A 364 4.92 -41.03 16.00
CA LEU A 364 5.69 -42.27 15.78
C LEU A 364 6.58 -42.64 16.99
N PHE A 365 6.90 -41.65 17.85
CA PHE A 365 7.76 -41.86 19.02
C PHE A 365 7.02 -41.89 20.37
N PHE A 366 5.77 -41.44 20.39
CA PHE A 366 4.88 -41.41 21.57
C PHE A 366 3.48 -41.94 21.25
#